data_6efb201e0b377347019d4cbcac33d07d
#
_entry.id   6efb201e0b377347019d4cbcac33d07d
#
_cell.length_a   1.000
_cell.length_b   1.000
_cell.length_c   1.000
_cell.angle_alpha   90.00
_cell.angle_beta   90.00
_cell.angle_gamma   90.00
#
_symmetry.space_group_name_H-M   'P 1'
#
loop_
_entity.id
_entity.type
_entity.pdbx_description
1 polymer ?
#
loop_
_entity_poly.entity_id
_entity_poly.type
_entity_poly.pdbx_seq_one_letter_code
_entity_poly.pdbx_strand_id
1 'polypeptide(L)'
;MDEQVLIDFLHDCLPAQLTRIVRKLGLDPAFLPSPYSPTAERADAILELARQRGPEGLAELATVIEKVVGRRPPTFSPLPPVKQRCILIIAANPIDTDRLRLDREVKLIKERLDEAEAGRSYRVEVEWAVSATELAKHLLKFQPAIVHFSGHGSPTGEIVLESASGKAEIVPGRALVSLFDTLKGTEAIILNACYSQEQAEALTQVVPQVIGMEHAIGDDSALRFAGGFYRGLAFGKDYATAFRLGCVEIDIAALPDALVPHFTTRSEDRIAERTAGPAVLESVTLHSPMRTWRSLKDAAAPPPRLCTLWYGTNRSLIDPTNPAKGYSGERDEHVMHYGQCKVAVPKSHKVGSLGSSWWERLVKWEDDRLKLVEVSTLAVTDYWQSVRTALAEWDPGERRALVFIHGFNVDFEEAALRTAQIATDLKVPGIAAFYSWPSKGAGVLSYEADAASVEASESHITEFLSRFATDSGAERIDILAHSMGNRALLRSLQRIMQHAAITGKVPFGQVMLAAPDIDATLFRDLAKVYPQLGQHTTLYVSSKDKALAASAIVHDHPRAGYTPPVTVVTGIDTVEVSNVDLSFLGHGYYAAARDVLHDMHDLIMHGSPPKSRMGLLSAKTPDGQPYWQIGA
;
A
#
# COMPACT_ATOMS: atom_id res chain seq x y z
N MET A 1 -5.55 36.45 -20.19
CA MET A 1 -4.93 37.58 -20.92
C MET A 1 -3.50 37.12 -21.16
N ASP A 2 -3.08 37.13 -22.40
CA ASP A 2 -1.65 36.92 -22.66
C ASP A 2 -0.95 38.23 -22.33
N GLU A 3 -0.39 38.27 -21.14
CA GLU A 3 0.26 39.44 -20.55
C GLU A 3 1.48 39.85 -21.38
N GLN A 4 2.08 38.88 -22.09
CA GLN A 4 3.20 39.11 -23.00
C GLN A 4 2.78 40.04 -24.17
N VAL A 5 1.58 39.84 -24.70
CA VAL A 5 1.05 40.71 -25.78
C VAL A 5 0.85 42.16 -25.31
N LEU A 6 0.48 42.33 -24.04
CA LEU A 6 0.31 43.66 -23.45
C LEU A 6 1.64 44.34 -23.20
N ILE A 7 2.64 43.58 -22.78
CA ILE A 7 4.06 44.01 -22.60
C ILE A 7 4.61 44.47 -23.95
N ASP A 8 4.54 43.63 -24.97
CA ASP A 8 5.07 43.92 -26.30
C ASP A 8 4.44 45.17 -26.88
N PHE A 9 3.12 45.35 -26.69
CA PHE A 9 2.38 46.51 -27.15
C PHE A 9 2.75 47.80 -26.40
N LEU A 10 3.01 47.71 -25.09
CA LEU A 10 3.49 48.85 -24.30
C LEU A 10 4.92 49.23 -24.66
N HIS A 11 5.76 48.26 -24.96
CA HIS A 11 7.13 48.49 -25.41
C HIS A 11 7.21 49.20 -26.75
N ASP A 12 6.22 48.98 -27.63
CA ASP A 12 6.10 49.64 -28.93
C ASP A 12 5.50 51.06 -28.82
N CYS A 13 5.02 51.50 -27.64
CA CYS A 13 4.49 52.82 -27.43
C CYS A 13 5.54 53.93 -27.45
N LEU A 14 5.22 55.06 -28.05
CA LEU A 14 6.07 56.25 -27.95
C LEU A 14 6.07 56.80 -26.49
N PRO A 15 7.16 57.43 -26.02
CA PRO A 15 7.24 57.99 -24.65
C PRO A 15 6.06 58.95 -24.31
N ALA A 16 5.59 59.73 -25.29
CA ALA A 16 4.43 60.59 -25.12
C ALA A 16 3.11 59.84 -24.95
N GLN A 17 3.00 58.63 -25.55
CA GLN A 17 1.83 57.76 -25.41
C GLN A 17 1.80 57.12 -24.02
N LEU A 18 2.95 56.62 -23.53
CA LEU A 18 3.06 56.10 -22.16
C LEU A 18 2.69 57.18 -21.12
N THR A 19 3.13 58.42 -21.32
CA THR A 19 2.77 59.50 -20.41
C THR A 19 1.26 59.77 -20.40
N ARG A 20 0.56 59.67 -21.57
CA ARG A 20 -0.88 59.77 -21.65
C ARG A 20 -1.60 58.61 -21.00
N ILE A 21 -1.07 57.38 -21.13
CA ILE A 21 -1.60 56.17 -20.50
C ILE A 21 -1.53 56.35 -18.97
N VAL A 22 -0.39 56.73 -18.41
CA VAL A 22 -0.21 56.98 -16.97
C VAL A 22 -1.24 57.96 -16.43
N ARG A 23 -1.42 59.10 -17.15
CA ARG A 23 -2.39 60.12 -16.75
C ARG A 23 -3.85 59.64 -16.80
N LYS A 24 -4.21 58.85 -17.81
CA LYS A 24 -5.58 58.35 -17.97
C LYS A 24 -5.90 57.21 -16.99
N LEU A 25 -4.90 56.44 -16.58
CA LEU A 25 -5.04 55.41 -15.54
C LEU A 25 -5.00 56.00 -14.13
N GLY A 26 -4.70 57.28 -13.97
CA GLY A 26 -4.54 57.92 -12.65
C GLY A 26 -3.41 57.28 -11.83
N LEU A 27 -2.36 56.79 -12.48
CA LEU A 27 -1.18 56.26 -11.79
C LEU A 27 -0.37 57.42 -11.21
N ASP A 28 0.07 57.26 -9.96
CA ASP A 28 0.93 58.24 -9.29
C ASP A 28 2.32 58.22 -9.93
N PRO A 29 2.77 59.36 -10.51
CA PRO A 29 4.12 59.45 -11.12
C PRO A 29 5.26 59.14 -10.17
N ALA A 30 5.06 59.26 -8.85
CA ALA A 30 6.08 58.98 -7.85
C ALA A 30 6.51 57.50 -7.82
N PHE A 31 5.66 56.58 -8.29
CA PHE A 31 5.95 55.15 -8.37
C PHE A 31 6.40 54.68 -9.76
N LEU A 32 6.65 55.60 -10.67
CA LEU A 32 7.06 55.33 -12.03
C LEU A 32 8.49 55.86 -12.31
N PRO A 33 9.27 55.19 -13.17
CA PRO A 33 10.53 55.71 -13.65
C PRO A 33 10.37 57.06 -14.31
N SER A 34 11.45 57.87 -14.29
CA SER A 34 11.46 59.20 -14.91
C SER A 34 10.90 59.18 -16.33
N PRO A 35 10.24 60.28 -16.77
CA PRO A 35 9.75 60.41 -18.16
C PRO A 35 10.88 60.25 -19.20
N TYR A 36 12.14 60.37 -18.80
CA TYR A 36 13.31 60.21 -19.65
C TYR A 36 13.97 58.82 -19.53
N SER A 37 13.46 57.92 -18.68
CA SER A 37 13.93 56.53 -18.60
C SER A 37 13.58 55.78 -19.89
N PRO A 38 14.31 54.64 -20.17
CA PRO A 38 14.01 53.79 -21.31
C PRO A 38 12.51 53.39 -21.39
N THR A 39 11.97 53.37 -22.60
CA THR A 39 10.52 53.10 -22.84
C THR A 39 10.12 51.76 -22.25
N ALA A 40 10.95 50.76 -22.38
CA ALA A 40 10.71 49.42 -21.84
C ALA A 40 10.57 49.44 -20.30
N GLU A 41 11.48 50.10 -19.60
CA GLU A 41 11.43 50.20 -18.13
C GLU A 41 10.15 50.90 -17.64
N ARG A 42 9.70 51.93 -18.35
CA ARG A 42 8.45 52.61 -18.02
C ARG A 42 7.23 51.77 -18.35
N ALA A 43 7.26 51.02 -19.44
CA ALA A 43 6.19 50.11 -19.84
C ALA A 43 6.00 49.03 -18.81
N ASP A 44 7.08 48.42 -18.36
CA ASP A 44 7.08 47.35 -17.32
C ASP A 44 6.54 47.90 -15.99
N ALA A 45 6.92 49.11 -15.58
CA ALA A 45 6.42 49.72 -14.35
C ALA A 45 4.91 50.06 -14.44
N ILE A 46 4.42 50.51 -15.59
CA ILE A 46 2.99 50.76 -15.83
C ILE A 46 2.18 49.44 -15.73
N LEU A 47 2.72 48.35 -16.32
CA LEU A 47 2.10 47.03 -16.26
C LEU A 47 2.05 46.52 -14.83
N GLU A 48 3.16 46.64 -14.09
CA GLU A 48 3.21 46.17 -12.71
C GLU A 48 2.22 46.92 -11.80
N LEU A 49 2.11 48.23 -11.95
CA LEU A 49 1.10 49.02 -11.21
C LEU A 49 -0.34 48.67 -11.60
N ALA A 50 -0.57 48.31 -12.86
CA ALA A 50 -1.89 47.82 -13.30
C ALA A 50 -2.17 46.43 -12.74
N ARG A 51 -1.15 45.54 -12.67
CA ARG A 51 -1.23 44.22 -12.08
C ARG A 51 -1.60 44.26 -10.60
N GLN A 52 -1.02 45.20 -9.84
CA GLN A 52 -1.35 45.40 -8.42
C GLN A 52 -2.80 45.77 -8.16
N ARG A 53 -3.52 46.31 -9.19
CA ARG A 53 -4.97 46.57 -9.14
C ARG A 53 -5.83 45.34 -9.51
N GLY A 54 -5.20 44.19 -9.72
CA GLY A 54 -5.89 42.94 -10.07
C GLY A 54 -6.37 42.84 -11.52
N PRO A 55 -7.22 41.88 -11.85
CA PRO A 55 -7.72 41.68 -13.22
C PRO A 55 -8.44 42.89 -13.83
N GLU A 56 -9.09 43.68 -13.00
CA GLU A 56 -9.76 44.92 -13.41
C GLU A 56 -8.78 46.01 -13.86
N GLY A 57 -7.60 46.09 -13.17
CA GLY A 57 -6.57 47.06 -13.51
C GLY A 57 -5.89 46.78 -14.86
N LEU A 58 -5.71 45.51 -15.21
CA LEU A 58 -5.17 45.10 -16.50
C LEU A 58 -6.22 45.34 -17.64
N ALA A 59 -7.51 45.12 -17.37
CA ALA A 59 -8.57 45.39 -18.32
C ALA A 59 -8.74 46.91 -18.57
N GLU A 60 -8.59 47.73 -17.52
CA GLU A 60 -8.57 49.18 -17.60
C GLU A 60 -7.38 49.67 -18.42
N LEU A 61 -6.18 49.13 -18.19
CA LEU A 61 -4.96 49.43 -18.94
C LEU A 61 -5.17 49.16 -20.45
N ALA A 62 -5.70 47.99 -20.83
CA ALA A 62 -5.98 47.64 -22.22
C ALA A 62 -6.96 48.64 -22.88
N THR A 63 -8.01 49.05 -22.15
CA THR A 63 -8.98 50.02 -22.62
C THR A 63 -8.36 51.43 -22.82
N VAL A 64 -7.46 51.83 -21.94
CA VAL A 64 -6.76 53.12 -22.02
C VAL A 64 -5.74 53.10 -23.17
N ILE A 65 -5.04 51.99 -23.39
CA ILE A 65 -4.12 51.83 -24.52
C ILE A 65 -4.90 52.04 -25.85
N GLU A 66 -6.02 51.36 -26.02
CA GLU A 66 -6.87 51.54 -27.22
C GLU A 66 -7.24 52.99 -27.48
N LYS A 67 -7.62 53.72 -26.43
CA LYS A 67 -7.99 55.12 -26.51
C LYS A 67 -6.82 56.07 -26.78
N VAL A 68 -5.60 55.74 -26.40
CA VAL A 68 -4.40 56.60 -26.54
C VAL A 68 -3.64 56.32 -27.82
N VAL A 69 -3.55 55.05 -28.21
CA VAL A 69 -2.72 54.62 -29.35
C VAL A 69 -3.53 54.51 -30.64
N GLY A 70 -4.89 54.45 -30.53
CA GLY A 70 -5.77 54.33 -31.69
C GLY A 70 -5.73 52.96 -32.37
N ARG A 71 -5.04 52.00 -31.79
CA ARG A 71 -5.00 50.59 -32.18
C ARG A 71 -5.50 49.78 -31.02
N ARG A 72 -6.42 48.84 -31.28
CA ARG A 72 -6.86 47.88 -30.30
C ARG A 72 -5.76 46.81 -30.20
N PRO A 73 -5.27 46.50 -28.99
CA PRO A 73 -4.49 45.26 -28.81
C PRO A 73 -5.29 44.11 -29.40
N PRO A 74 -4.64 43.10 -30.01
CA PRO A 74 -5.36 41.98 -30.63
C PRO A 74 -6.42 41.44 -29.68
N THR A 75 -7.63 41.38 -30.19
CA THR A 75 -8.91 41.24 -29.53
C THR A 75 -8.91 40.42 -28.26
N PHE A 76 -9.18 41.13 -27.18
CA PHE A 76 -9.78 40.57 -25.99
C PHE A 76 -11.25 40.23 -26.27
N SER A 77 -11.54 38.97 -26.56
CA SER A 77 -12.81 38.40 -26.10
C SER A 77 -12.58 38.07 -24.62
N PRO A 78 -13.35 38.63 -23.68
CA PRO A 78 -13.39 38.05 -22.37
C PRO A 78 -13.81 36.60 -22.61
N LEU A 79 -12.89 35.65 -22.35
CA LEU A 79 -13.28 34.26 -22.21
C LEU A 79 -14.49 34.28 -21.27
N PRO A 80 -15.59 33.57 -21.62
CA PRO A 80 -16.70 33.43 -20.70
C PRO A 80 -16.10 33.03 -19.36
N PRO A 81 -16.59 33.55 -18.22
CA PRO A 81 -15.99 33.23 -16.92
C PRO A 81 -15.86 31.73 -16.87
N VAL A 82 -14.61 31.24 -16.81
CA VAL A 82 -14.34 29.80 -16.71
C VAL A 82 -15.08 29.39 -15.47
N LYS A 83 -16.17 28.62 -15.64
CA LYS A 83 -16.98 28.14 -14.53
C LYS A 83 -16.02 27.25 -13.72
N GLN A 84 -15.43 27.85 -12.68
CA GLN A 84 -14.44 27.11 -11.85
C GLN A 84 -15.11 25.86 -11.31
N ARG A 85 -14.47 24.73 -11.54
CA ARG A 85 -14.89 23.44 -11.00
C ARG A 85 -14.61 23.44 -9.51
N CYS A 86 -15.61 23.19 -8.70
CA CYS A 86 -15.44 23.16 -7.24
C CYS A 86 -14.84 21.84 -6.80
N ILE A 87 -13.77 21.92 -6.01
CA ILE A 87 -13.25 20.82 -5.19
C ILE A 87 -13.72 21.09 -3.77
N LEU A 88 -14.54 20.19 -3.23
CA LEU A 88 -14.98 20.24 -1.83
C LEU A 88 -14.15 19.25 -1.01
N ILE A 89 -13.36 19.77 -0.09
CA ILE A 89 -12.61 18.95 0.88
C ILE A 89 -13.46 18.87 2.16
N ILE A 90 -13.75 17.64 2.57
CA ILE A 90 -14.45 17.31 3.82
C ILE A 90 -13.40 16.72 4.76
N ALA A 91 -13.06 17.46 5.80
CA ALA A 91 -12.05 17.09 6.78
C ALA A 91 -12.70 16.70 8.11
N ALA A 92 -12.54 15.45 8.54
CA ALA A 92 -13.08 14.91 9.78
C ALA A 92 -11.97 14.34 10.66
N ASN A 93 -11.89 14.80 11.91
CA ASN A 93 -10.89 14.39 12.89
C ASN A 93 -11.53 14.23 14.28
N PRO A 94 -12.37 13.19 14.48
CA PRO A 94 -13.11 12.99 15.72
C PRO A 94 -12.20 12.92 16.96
N ILE A 95 -12.68 13.43 18.09
CA ILE A 95 -11.89 13.55 19.31
C ILE A 95 -11.53 12.20 19.97
N ASP A 96 -12.19 11.14 19.59
CA ASP A 96 -12.02 9.76 20.05
C ASP A 96 -11.24 8.88 19.03
N THR A 97 -10.59 9.52 18.05
CA THR A 97 -9.69 8.87 17.08
C THR A 97 -8.28 9.47 17.14
N ASP A 98 -7.31 8.83 16.51
CA ASP A 98 -5.97 9.37 16.40
C ASP A 98 -5.96 10.67 15.58
N ARG A 99 -5.13 11.64 15.98
CA ARG A 99 -5.13 12.95 15.35
C ARG A 99 -4.38 12.93 14.02
N LEU A 100 -5.10 13.14 12.90
CA LEU A 100 -4.54 13.28 11.56
C LEU A 100 -4.10 14.74 11.27
N ARG A 101 -3.15 14.90 10.33
CA ARG A 101 -2.62 16.21 9.91
C ARG A 101 -3.39 16.79 8.72
N LEU A 102 -4.72 16.88 8.84
CA LEU A 102 -5.61 17.30 7.77
C LEU A 102 -5.32 18.73 7.27
N ASP A 103 -4.86 19.61 8.15
CA ASP A 103 -4.44 20.97 7.84
C ASP A 103 -3.28 21.01 6.83
N ARG A 104 -2.31 20.09 6.95
CA ARG A 104 -1.19 19.95 6.01
C ARG A 104 -1.64 19.44 4.66
N GLU A 105 -2.57 18.50 4.64
CA GLU A 105 -3.12 17.96 3.40
C GLU A 105 -3.87 19.03 2.61
N VAL A 106 -4.76 19.77 3.27
CA VAL A 106 -5.49 20.90 2.66
C VAL A 106 -4.53 21.96 2.12
N LYS A 107 -3.50 22.33 2.88
CA LYS A 107 -2.48 23.28 2.44
C LYS A 107 -1.74 22.76 1.21
N LEU A 108 -1.29 21.51 1.23
CA LEU A 108 -0.58 20.89 0.12
C LEU A 108 -1.43 20.85 -1.16
N ILE A 109 -2.71 20.46 -1.05
CA ILE A 109 -3.63 20.42 -2.19
C ILE A 109 -3.72 21.81 -2.85
N LYS A 110 -3.88 22.88 -2.06
CA LYS A 110 -3.94 24.25 -2.58
C LYS A 110 -2.63 24.65 -3.27
N GLU A 111 -1.48 24.41 -2.63
CA GLU A 111 -0.17 24.69 -3.20
C GLU A 111 0.05 23.95 -4.54
N ARG A 112 -0.38 22.70 -4.65
CA ARG A 112 -0.23 21.91 -5.88
C ARG A 112 -1.13 22.42 -7.01
N LEU A 113 -2.34 22.85 -6.69
CA LEU A 113 -3.23 23.46 -7.70
C LEU A 113 -2.69 24.80 -8.21
N ASP A 114 -1.98 25.56 -7.39
CA ASP A 114 -1.38 26.84 -7.78
C ASP A 114 -0.11 26.69 -8.66
N GLU A 115 0.45 25.47 -8.79
CA GLU A 115 1.69 25.23 -9.57
C GLU A 115 1.52 25.43 -11.08
N ALA A 116 0.27 25.36 -11.63
CA ALA A 116 0.05 25.45 -13.07
C ALA A 116 -1.29 26.09 -13.44
N GLU A 117 -1.39 26.57 -14.69
CA GLU A 117 -2.52 27.35 -15.18
C GLU A 117 -3.86 26.58 -15.13
N ALA A 118 -3.85 25.29 -15.48
CA ALA A 118 -5.08 24.49 -15.45
C ALA A 118 -5.62 24.33 -14.01
N GLY A 119 -4.79 24.42 -12.99
CA GLY A 119 -5.20 24.41 -11.58
C GLY A 119 -6.09 25.61 -11.21
N ARG A 120 -5.90 26.76 -11.86
CA ARG A 120 -6.73 27.97 -11.69
C ARG A 120 -8.19 27.77 -12.13
N SER A 121 -8.48 26.72 -12.89
CA SER A 121 -9.84 26.31 -13.24
C SER A 121 -10.59 25.66 -12.08
N TYR A 122 -9.91 25.36 -10.97
CA TYR A 122 -10.50 24.79 -9.78
C TYR A 122 -10.64 25.82 -8.66
N ARG A 123 -11.74 25.73 -7.92
CA ARG A 123 -11.97 26.44 -6.67
C ARG A 123 -12.00 25.43 -5.53
N VAL A 124 -11.20 25.63 -4.49
CA VAL A 124 -11.13 24.74 -3.33
C VAL A 124 -11.92 25.30 -2.17
N GLU A 125 -12.95 24.58 -1.77
CA GLU A 125 -13.73 24.83 -0.55
C GLU A 125 -13.40 23.75 0.49
N VAL A 126 -13.33 24.13 1.77
CA VAL A 126 -12.96 23.23 2.85
C VAL A 126 -13.96 23.34 3.98
N GLU A 127 -14.54 22.23 4.37
CA GLU A 127 -15.45 22.14 5.50
C GLU A 127 -14.86 21.18 6.56
N TRP A 128 -14.76 21.69 7.77
CA TRP A 128 -14.14 20.99 8.90
C TRP A 128 -15.20 20.43 9.84
N ALA A 129 -14.89 19.32 10.53
CA ALA A 129 -15.75 18.73 11.54
C ALA A 129 -17.18 18.46 11.05
N VAL A 130 -17.30 17.98 9.80
CA VAL A 130 -18.60 17.77 9.15
C VAL A 130 -19.31 16.56 9.74
N SER A 131 -20.57 16.72 10.14
CA SER A 131 -21.43 15.61 10.54
C SER A 131 -22.14 14.97 9.34
N ALA A 132 -22.61 13.74 9.50
CA ALA A 132 -23.34 13.03 8.45
C ALA A 132 -24.59 13.80 7.98
N THR A 133 -25.24 14.52 8.89
CA THR A 133 -26.44 15.34 8.58
C THR A 133 -26.11 16.63 7.81
N GLU A 134 -24.89 17.16 7.95
CA GLU A 134 -24.47 18.38 7.26
C GLU A 134 -23.88 18.09 5.87
N LEU A 135 -23.48 16.87 5.60
CA LEU A 135 -22.87 16.49 4.32
C LEU A 135 -23.76 16.89 3.11
N ALA A 136 -25.05 16.59 3.16
CA ALA A 136 -26.01 16.96 2.12
C ALA A 136 -26.09 18.48 1.91
N LYS A 137 -26.06 19.27 2.99
CA LYS A 137 -26.08 20.74 2.96
C LYS A 137 -24.85 21.28 2.21
N HIS A 138 -23.66 20.75 2.50
CA HIS A 138 -22.43 21.20 1.85
C HIS A 138 -22.38 20.81 0.37
N LEU A 139 -22.81 19.60 0.02
CA LEU A 139 -22.92 19.17 -1.38
C LEU A 139 -23.91 20.04 -2.18
N LEU A 140 -25.09 20.38 -1.62
CA LEU A 140 -26.06 21.26 -2.25
C LEU A 140 -25.52 22.70 -2.42
N LYS A 141 -24.83 23.22 -1.39
CA LYS A 141 -24.27 24.57 -1.37
C LYS A 141 -23.19 24.78 -2.44
N PHE A 142 -22.25 23.82 -2.52
CA PHE A 142 -21.05 23.99 -3.34
C PHE A 142 -21.14 23.34 -4.72
N GLN A 143 -22.03 22.36 -4.92
CA GLN A 143 -22.18 21.58 -6.15
C GLN A 143 -20.82 21.12 -6.71
N PRO A 144 -20.03 20.36 -5.92
CA PRO A 144 -18.65 20.07 -6.27
C PRO A 144 -18.53 19.13 -7.48
N ALA A 145 -17.58 19.44 -8.36
CA ALA A 145 -17.13 18.52 -9.39
C ALA A 145 -16.28 17.38 -8.79
N ILE A 146 -15.52 17.70 -7.74
CA ILE A 146 -14.67 16.75 -7.01
C ILE A 146 -14.99 16.85 -5.52
N VAL A 147 -15.22 15.70 -4.87
CA VAL A 147 -15.29 15.59 -3.40
C VAL A 147 -14.07 14.87 -2.91
N HIS A 148 -13.30 15.50 -2.03
CA HIS A 148 -12.17 14.91 -1.36
C HIS A 148 -12.50 14.74 0.12
N PHE A 149 -12.65 13.49 0.54
CA PHE A 149 -12.77 13.15 1.94
C PHE A 149 -11.38 12.90 2.53
N SER A 150 -11.06 13.60 3.61
CA SER A 150 -9.81 13.47 4.36
C SER A 150 -10.13 13.18 5.82
N GLY A 151 -9.82 11.97 6.30
CA GLY A 151 -10.19 11.54 7.63
C GLY A 151 -9.98 10.05 7.87
N HIS A 152 -10.59 9.53 8.92
CA HIS A 152 -10.50 8.13 9.28
C HIS A 152 -11.44 7.24 8.46
N GLY A 153 -11.02 5.99 8.24
CA GLY A 153 -11.87 4.90 7.80
C GLY A 153 -12.16 3.93 8.94
N SER A 154 -13.35 3.33 8.94
CA SER A 154 -13.70 2.28 9.89
C SER A 154 -13.03 0.95 9.50
N PRO A 155 -12.85 0.01 10.43
CA PRO A 155 -12.39 -1.35 10.09
C PRO A 155 -13.34 -2.10 9.14
N THR A 156 -14.58 -1.65 9.01
CA THR A 156 -15.59 -2.19 8.09
C THR A 156 -15.64 -1.47 6.75
N GLY A 157 -14.65 -0.58 6.47
CA GLY A 157 -14.47 0.04 5.15
C GLY A 157 -15.31 1.28 4.90
N GLU A 158 -15.87 1.92 5.93
CA GLU A 158 -16.69 3.11 5.80
C GLU A 158 -15.98 4.35 6.30
N ILE A 159 -16.26 5.51 5.70
CA ILE A 159 -15.72 6.78 6.20
C ILE A 159 -16.32 7.15 7.55
N VAL A 160 -15.51 7.82 8.37
CA VAL A 160 -15.89 8.29 9.69
C VAL A 160 -15.96 9.81 9.68
N LEU A 161 -17.13 10.36 9.98
CA LEU A 161 -17.38 11.79 10.16
C LEU A 161 -17.43 12.14 11.65
N GLU A 162 -17.67 13.40 11.97
CA GLU A 162 -17.82 13.86 13.34
C GLU A 162 -19.32 14.00 13.68
N SER A 163 -19.72 13.45 14.82
CA SER A 163 -21.06 13.72 15.37
C SER A 163 -21.14 15.12 15.95
N ALA A 164 -22.34 15.59 16.28
CA ALA A 164 -22.54 16.87 16.97
C ALA A 164 -21.79 17.02 18.30
N SER A 165 -21.35 15.90 18.91
CA SER A 165 -20.52 15.87 20.11
C SER A 165 -19.02 15.81 19.82
N GLY A 166 -18.60 15.87 18.55
CA GLY A 166 -17.21 15.74 18.12
C GLY A 166 -16.66 14.31 18.12
N LYS A 167 -17.50 13.30 18.37
CA LYS A 167 -17.10 11.89 18.37
C LYS A 167 -17.26 11.25 16.98
N ALA A 168 -16.60 10.12 16.77
CA ALA A 168 -16.68 9.35 15.53
C ALA A 168 -18.12 8.92 15.21
N GLU A 169 -18.55 9.15 13.98
CA GLU A 169 -19.82 8.72 13.41
C GLU A 169 -19.57 8.03 12.05
N ILE A 170 -19.85 6.73 12.00
CA ILE A 170 -19.67 5.93 10.77
C ILE A 170 -20.76 6.26 9.77
N VAL A 171 -20.39 6.54 8.52
CA VAL A 171 -21.34 6.81 7.43
C VAL A 171 -21.48 5.57 6.55
N PRO A 172 -22.65 4.90 6.58
CA PRO A 172 -22.87 3.70 5.77
C PRO A 172 -22.73 3.98 4.26
N GLY A 173 -22.00 3.12 3.53
CA GLY A 173 -21.78 3.27 2.10
C GLY A 173 -23.06 3.44 1.28
N ARG A 174 -24.13 2.70 1.63
CA ARG A 174 -25.46 2.85 1.01
C ARG A 174 -26.03 4.26 1.13
N ALA A 175 -25.76 4.96 2.24
CA ALA A 175 -26.25 6.32 2.45
C ALA A 175 -25.53 7.30 1.53
N LEU A 176 -24.22 7.14 1.35
CA LEU A 176 -23.45 7.95 0.40
C LEU A 176 -23.89 7.69 -1.05
N VAL A 177 -24.08 6.42 -1.45
CA VAL A 177 -24.60 6.09 -2.79
C VAL A 177 -25.93 6.77 -3.04
N SER A 178 -26.89 6.68 -2.12
CA SER A 178 -28.19 7.34 -2.24
C SER A 178 -28.08 8.87 -2.33
N LEU A 179 -27.15 9.46 -1.58
CA LEU A 179 -26.92 10.89 -1.54
C LEU A 179 -26.36 11.40 -2.89
N PHE A 180 -25.32 10.76 -3.43
CA PHE A 180 -24.70 11.13 -4.70
C PHE A 180 -25.58 10.78 -5.92
N ASP A 181 -26.41 9.75 -5.84
CA ASP A 181 -27.43 9.47 -6.88
C ASP A 181 -28.49 10.56 -6.94
N THR A 182 -28.89 11.07 -5.77
CA THR A 182 -29.88 12.16 -5.68
C THR A 182 -29.31 13.50 -6.17
N LEU A 183 -28.07 13.82 -5.79
CA LEU A 183 -27.48 15.15 -6.02
C LEU A 183 -26.70 15.29 -7.33
N LYS A 184 -26.53 14.28 -8.11
CA LYS A 184 -25.84 14.20 -9.41
C LYS A 184 -24.92 15.39 -9.77
N GLY A 185 -23.91 15.17 -10.57
CA GLY A 185 -23.00 16.24 -11.04
C GLY A 185 -21.57 16.17 -10.47
N THR A 186 -21.32 15.34 -9.46
CA THR A 186 -19.95 15.03 -9.00
C THR A 186 -19.28 14.10 -10.00
N GLU A 187 -18.10 14.47 -10.47
CA GLU A 187 -17.33 13.74 -11.47
C GLU A 187 -16.37 12.75 -10.82
N ALA A 188 -15.77 13.13 -9.68
CA ALA A 188 -14.84 12.28 -8.95
C ALA A 188 -15.01 12.40 -7.43
N ILE A 189 -14.79 11.28 -6.73
CA ILE A 189 -14.70 11.23 -5.27
C ILE A 189 -13.35 10.61 -4.88
N ILE A 190 -12.65 11.24 -3.95
CA ILE A 190 -11.44 10.73 -3.32
C ILE A 190 -11.74 10.45 -1.85
N LEU A 191 -11.73 9.18 -1.46
CA LEU A 191 -11.87 8.75 -0.07
C LEU A 191 -10.47 8.51 0.50
N ASN A 192 -9.80 9.58 0.94
CA ASN A 192 -8.49 9.48 1.59
C ASN A 192 -8.65 9.07 3.07
N ALA A 193 -9.10 7.84 3.25
CA ALA A 193 -9.42 7.20 4.53
C ALA A 193 -9.11 5.70 4.45
N CYS A 194 -8.54 5.13 5.51
CA CYS A 194 -8.17 3.73 5.57
C CYS A 194 -9.35 2.79 5.22
N TYR A 195 -9.08 1.71 4.47
CA TYR A 195 -10.07 0.67 4.11
C TYR A 195 -11.30 1.15 3.32
N SER A 196 -11.27 2.34 2.73
CA SER A 196 -12.43 2.95 2.06
C SER A 196 -12.73 2.37 0.66
N GLN A 197 -12.02 1.34 0.21
CA GLN A 197 -12.17 0.76 -1.13
C GLN A 197 -13.57 0.20 -1.37
N GLU A 198 -14.16 -0.57 -0.46
CA GLU A 198 -15.50 -1.15 -0.65
C GLU A 198 -16.57 -0.06 -0.82
N GLN A 199 -16.43 1.03 -0.06
CA GLN A 199 -17.31 2.18 -0.17
C GLN A 199 -17.08 2.93 -1.50
N ALA A 200 -15.83 3.04 -1.97
CA ALA A 200 -15.49 3.61 -3.25
C ALA A 200 -16.10 2.80 -4.41
N GLU A 201 -16.03 1.47 -4.34
CA GLU A 201 -16.65 0.59 -5.34
C GLU A 201 -18.17 0.78 -5.42
N ALA A 202 -18.84 0.87 -4.27
CA ALA A 202 -20.29 1.12 -4.25
C ALA A 202 -20.65 2.48 -4.87
N LEU A 203 -19.84 3.51 -4.65
CA LEU A 203 -20.05 4.86 -5.19
C LEU A 203 -19.88 4.95 -6.71
N THR A 204 -19.13 4.05 -7.36
CA THR A 204 -19.00 4.05 -8.82
C THR A 204 -20.30 3.71 -9.57
N GLN A 205 -21.31 3.21 -8.88
CA GLN A 205 -22.64 3.06 -9.47
C GLN A 205 -23.28 4.41 -9.82
N VAL A 206 -22.92 5.47 -9.10
CA VAL A 206 -23.54 6.80 -9.18
C VAL A 206 -22.57 7.92 -9.55
N VAL A 207 -21.26 7.76 -9.30
CA VAL A 207 -20.19 8.72 -9.63
C VAL A 207 -19.24 8.09 -10.65
N PRO A 208 -18.84 8.82 -11.71
CA PRO A 208 -18.00 8.26 -12.78
C PRO A 208 -16.66 7.71 -12.31
N GLN A 209 -16.01 8.37 -11.34
CA GLN A 209 -14.66 8.04 -10.92
C GLN A 209 -14.54 8.14 -9.40
N VAL A 210 -14.02 7.11 -8.76
CA VAL A 210 -13.84 7.08 -7.30
C VAL A 210 -12.47 6.50 -6.96
N ILE A 211 -11.80 7.14 -6.00
CA ILE A 211 -10.56 6.66 -5.42
C ILE A 211 -10.83 6.30 -3.97
N GLY A 212 -10.44 5.11 -3.56
CA GLY A 212 -10.47 4.62 -2.18
C GLY A 212 -9.13 4.03 -1.77
N MET A 213 -9.00 3.63 -0.52
CA MET A 213 -7.79 2.99 0.02
C MET A 213 -8.09 1.52 0.35
N GLU A 214 -7.30 0.61 -0.22
CA GLU A 214 -7.48 -0.84 -0.04
C GLU A 214 -7.18 -1.27 1.41
N HIS A 215 -6.18 -0.63 2.03
CA HIS A 215 -5.73 -0.92 3.38
C HIS A 215 -5.57 0.36 4.20
N ALA A 216 -5.03 0.23 5.41
CA ALA A 216 -4.58 1.39 6.16
C ALA A 216 -3.47 2.10 5.37
N ILE A 217 -3.62 3.41 5.20
CA ILE A 217 -2.62 4.27 4.57
C ILE A 217 -1.99 5.18 5.64
N GLY A 218 -0.67 5.29 5.63
CA GLY A 218 0.04 6.20 6.55
C GLY A 218 -0.18 7.66 6.18
N ASP A 219 -0.21 8.57 7.18
CA ASP A 219 -0.42 10.01 6.99
C ASP A 219 0.49 10.63 5.92
N ASP A 220 1.79 10.28 5.94
CA ASP A 220 2.74 10.82 4.97
C ASP A 220 2.47 10.28 3.55
N SER A 221 2.03 9.04 3.42
CA SER A 221 1.63 8.45 2.13
C SER A 221 0.35 9.09 1.60
N ALA A 222 -0.65 9.30 2.46
CA ALA A 222 -1.88 10.00 2.13
C ALA A 222 -1.61 11.44 1.62
N LEU A 223 -0.71 12.16 2.31
CA LEU A 223 -0.25 13.49 1.89
C LEU A 223 0.46 13.45 0.53
N ARG A 224 1.37 12.50 0.30
CA ARG A 224 2.09 12.36 -0.97
C ARG A 224 1.15 12.02 -2.11
N PHE A 225 0.21 11.09 -1.87
CA PHE A 225 -0.81 10.75 -2.85
C PHE A 225 -1.61 11.99 -3.26
N ALA A 226 -2.19 12.72 -2.30
CA ALA A 226 -2.94 13.94 -2.56
C ALA A 226 -2.09 14.96 -3.31
N GLY A 227 -0.83 15.16 -2.90
CA GLY A 227 0.10 16.07 -3.57
C GLY A 227 0.32 15.75 -5.05
N GLY A 228 0.62 14.50 -5.39
CA GLY A 228 0.83 14.04 -6.77
C GLY A 228 -0.44 14.08 -7.61
N PHE A 229 -1.56 13.66 -7.03
CA PHE A 229 -2.86 13.67 -7.68
C PHE A 229 -3.29 15.10 -8.10
N TYR A 230 -3.28 16.03 -7.16
CA TYR A 230 -3.69 17.41 -7.44
C TYR A 230 -2.69 18.17 -8.30
N ARG A 231 -1.40 17.86 -8.24
CA ARG A 231 -0.41 18.34 -9.21
C ARG A 231 -0.76 17.84 -10.62
N GLY A 232 -1.13 16.58 -10.79
CA GLY A 232 -1.58 16.06 -12.08
C GLY A 232 -2.75 16.85 -12.65
N LEU A 233 -3.76 17.13 -11.84
CA LEU A 233 -4.93 17.96 -12.24
C LEU A 233 -4.52 19.40 -12.58
N ALA A 234 -3.61 20.01 -11.81
CA ALA A 234 -3.09 21.35 -12.07
C ALA A 234 -2.42 21.47 -13.44
N PHE A 235 -1.73 20.41 -13.88
CA PHE A 235 -1.12 20.32 -15.21
C PHE A 235 -2.07 19.77 -16.28
N GLY A 236 -3.39 19.77 -16.05
CA GLY A 236 -4.41 19.41 -17.03
C GLY A 236 -4.45 17.92 -17.39
N LYS A 237 -3.95 17.05 -16.52
CA LYS A 237 -4.03 15.60 -16.74
C LYS A 237 -5.43 15.09 -16.40
N ASP A 238 -5.84 13.99 -17.04
CA ASP A 238 -7.03 13.25 -16.67
C ASP A 238 -6.91 12.61 -15.28
N TYR A 239 -8.02 12.18 -14.72
CA TYR A 239 -8.06 11.61 -13.37
C TYR A 239 -7.22 10.33 -13.23
N ALA A 240 -7.15 9.49 -14.26
CA ALA A 240 -6.38 8.26 -14.24
C ALA A 240 -4.87 8.54 -14.25
N THR A 241 -4.43 9.54 -15.02
CA THR A 241 -3.03 9.99 -15.02
C THR A 241 -2.67 10.70 -13.72
N ALA A 242 -3.55 11.56 -13.19
CA ALA A 242 -3.38 12.22 -11.90
C ALA A 242 -3.29 11.20 -10.76
N PHE A 243 -4.12 10.17 -10.77
CA PHE A 243 -4.06 9.05 -9.83
C PHE A 243 -2.68 8.36 -9.85
N ARG A 244 -2.19 8.01 -11.05
CA ARG A 244 -0.85 7.39 -11.19
C ARG A 244 0.26 8.29 -10.65
N LEU A 245 0.18 9.60 -10.89
CA LEU A 245 1.14 10.55 -10.32
C LEU A 245 1.07 10.59 -8.79
N GLY A 246 -0.11 10.47 -8.19
CA GLY A 246 -0.27 10.31 -6.74
C GLY A 246 0.47 9.09 -6.21
N CYS A 247 0.29 7.91 -6.83
CA CYS A 247 1.00 6.70 -6.45
C CYS A 247 2.53 6.84 -6.64
N VAL A 248 2.97 7.47 -7.75
CA VAL A 248 4.40 7.72 -8.02
C VAL A 248 5.03 8.65 -6.97
N GLU A 249 4.32 9.66 -6.46
CA GLU A 249 4.82 10.54 -5.39
C GLU A 249 5.04 9.78 -4.08
N ILE A 250 4.22 8.77 -3.77
CA ILE A 250 4.46 7.86 -2.64
C ILE A 250 5.73 7.04 -2.90
N ASP A 251 5.88 6.48 -4.11
CA ASP A 251 7.06 5.70 -4.50
C ASP A 251 8.35 6.51 -4.46
N ILE A 252 8.34 7.74 -4.98
CA ILE A 252 9.49 8.66 -4.96
C ILE A 252 9.90 8.98 -3.51
N ALA A 253 8.92 9.09 -2.61
CA ALA A 253 9.18 9.31 -1.18
C ALA A 253 9.64 8.03 -0.46
N ALA A 254 9.78 6.90 -1.17
CA ALA A 254 10.11 5.58 -0.63
C ALA A 254 9.16 5.12 0.50
N LEU A 255 7.88 5.53 0.43
CA LEU A 255 6.84 5.12 1.37
C LEU A 255 6.19 3.81 0.89
N PRO A 256 5.75 2.93 1.80
CA PRO A 256 5.31 1.57 1.44
C PRO A 256 3.94 1.52 0.75
N ASP A 257 3.14 2.59 0.82
CA ASP A 257 1.71 2.58 0.53
C ASP A 257 1.36 2.97 -0.92
N ALA A 258 2.31 2.93 -1.86
CA ALA A 258 2.07 3.34 -3.25
C ALA A 258 0.99 2.51 -3.97
N LEU A 259 0.71 1.31 -3.49
CA LEU A 259 -0.32 0.40 -4.01
C LEU A 259 -1.63 0.44 -3.23
N VAL A 260 -1.68 1.16 -2.10
CA VAL A 260 -2.87 1.28 -1.25
C VAL A 260 -3.99 2.12 -1.89
N PRO A 261 -3.70 3.25 -2.59
CA PRO A 261 -4.72 3.98 -3.31
C PRO A 261 -5.27 3.16 -4.47
N HIS A 262 -6.59 3.15 -4.60
CA HIS A 262 -7.31 2.37 -5.59
C HIS A 262 -8.26 3.25 -6.41
N PHE A 263 -8.17 3.17 -7.76
CA PHE A 263 -8.94 3.98 -8.70
C PHE A 263 -10.01 3.13 -9.40
N THR A 264 -11.26 3.51 -9.25
CA THR A 264 -12.41 2.80 -9.82
C THR A 264 -13.20 3.73 -10.76
N THR A 265 -13.62 3.22 -11.92
CA THR A 265 -14.43 3.95 -12.90
C THR A 265 -15.73 3.23 -13.19
N ARG A 266 -16.80 3.97 -13.53
CA ARG A 266 -18.08 3.40 -13.96
C ARG A 266 -17.90 2.59 -15.26
N SER A 267 -18.61 1.46 -15.36
CA SER A 267 -18.46 0.50 -16.49
C SER A 267 -18.81 1.09 -17.87
N GLU A 268 -19.65 2.10 -17.95
CA GLU A 268 -20.04 2.73 -19.22
C GLU A 268 -18.92 3.57 -19.86
N ASP A 269 -18.06 4.18 -19.06
CA ASP A 269 -16.93 4.97 -19.55
C ASP A 269 -15.82 4.10 -20.17
N ARG A 270 -15.77 2.81 -19.81
CA ARG A 270 -14.83 1.83 -20.38
C ARG A 270 -15.12 1.47 -21.84
N ILE A 271 -16.37 1.69 -22.33
CA ILE A 271 -16.75 1.39 -23.72
C ILE A 271 -16.25 2.49 -24.65
N ALA A 272 -16.22 3.75 -24.20
CA ALA A 272 -15.77 4.89 -24.99
C ALA A 272 -14.25 4.88 -25.28
N GLU A 273 -13.43 4.39 -24.37
CA GLU A 273 -11.96 4.27 -24.59
C GLU A 273 -11.56 3.12 -25.52
N ARG A 274 -12.42 2.12 -25.73
CA ARG A 274 -12.17 0.99 -26.64
C ARG A 274 -12.57 1.22 -28.10
N THR A 275 -13.27 2.30 -28.41
CA THR A 275 -13.77 2.60 -29.77
C THR A 275 -12.86 3.48 -30.63
N ALA A 276 -11.65 3.83 -30.15
CA ALA A 276 -10.65 4.59 -30.90
C ALA A 276 -9.52 3.74 -31.48
N GLY A 277 -9.82 2.64 -32.14
CA GLY A 277 -8.86 1.83 -32.90
C GLY A 277 -9.52 1.31 -34.20
N PRO A 278 -8.76 1.14 -35.32
CA PRO A 278 -9.35 1.01 -36.64
C PRO A 278 -10.06 -0.31 -36.87
N ALA A 279 -11.22 -0.19 -37.50
CA ALA A 279 -12.10 -1.29 -37.88
C ALA A 279 -11.47 -2.22 -38.92
N VAL A 280 -11.58 -3.53 -38.68
CA VAL A 280 -11.65 -4.52 -39.76
C VAL A 280 -12.91 -5.34 -39.54
N LEU A 281 -13.77 -5.27 -40.54
CA LEU A 281 -15.01 -6.03 -40.67
C LEU A 281 -14.70 -7.50 -41.03
N GLU A 282 -15.31 -8.43 -40.32
CA GLU A 282 -15.87 -9.62 -40.94
C GLU A 282 -17.07 -10.17 -40.19
N SER A 283 -18.16 -10.29 -40.92
CA SER A 283 -19.47 -10.76 -40.50
C SER A 283 -19.51 -12.30 -40.52
N VAL A 284 -19.93 -12.90 -39.37
CA VAL A 284 -20.50 -14.27 -39.41
C VAL A 284 -21.75 -14.31 -38.55
N THR A 285 -22.86 -14.47 -39.24
CA THR A 285 -24.17 -14.79 -38.67
C THR A 285 -24.24 -16.25 -38.26
N LEU A 286 -24.49 -16.55 -36.99
CA LEU A 286 -24.99 -17.87 -36.58
C LEU A 286 -26.13 -17.73 -35.58
N HIS A 287 -27.29 -18.17 -36.02
CA HIS A 287 -28.48 -18.39 -35.22
C HIS A 287 -28.30 -19.61 -34.30
N SER A 288 -28.59 -19.46 -33.01
CA SER A 288 -28.93 -20.59 -32.14
C SER A 288 -29.80 -20.09 -30.97
N PRO A 289 -30.76 -20.95 -30.50
CA PRO A 289 -31.95 -20.51 -29.79
C PRO A 289 -31.70 -20.14 -28.34
N MET A 290 -32.45 -19.15 -27.87
CA MET A 290 -32.57 -18.75 -26.47
C MET A 290 -32.83 -19.96 -25.57
N ARG A 291 -31.87 -20.33 -24.75
CA ARG A 291 -32.09 -21.11 -23.53
C ARG A 291 -32.27 -20.15 -22.36
N THR A 292 -33.37 -20.28 -21.69
CA THR A 292 -33.80 -19.50 -20.54
C THR A 292 -32.78 -19.56 -19.38
N TRP A 293 -32.32 -18.40 -18.95
CA TRP A 293 -31.31 -18.12 -17.89
C TRP A 293 -31.73 -18.48 -16.46
N ARG A 294 -32.69 -19.39 -16.25
CA ARG A 294 -33.18 -19.69 -14.90
C ARG A 294 -32.67 -20.99 -14.25
N SER A 295 -31.80 -21.75 -14.88
CA SER A 295 -31.40 -23.08 -14.35
C SER A 295 -29.89 -23.25 -14.06
N LEU A 296 -29.08 -22.16 -14.00
CA LEU A 296 -27.65 -22.23 -13.67
C LEU A 296 -27.30 -21.54 -12.35
N LYS A 297 -28.26 -21.13 -11.55
CA LYS A 297 -28.02 -20.44 -10.27
C LYS A 297 -27.84 -21.36 -9.05
N ASP A 298 -27.98 -22.66 -9.19
CA ASP A 298 -28.01 -23.61 -8.05
C ASP A 298 -26.84 -24.61 -8.02
N ALA A 299 -25.81 -24.46 -8.83
CA ALA A 299 -24.57 -25.18 -8.56
C ALA A 299 -23.76 -24.34 -7.57
N ALA A 300 -23.97 -24.55 -6.28
CA ALA A 300 -23.11 -23.99 -5.22
C ALA A 300 -21.64 -24.28 -5.59
N ALA A 301 -20.81 -23.25 -5.60
CA ALA A 301 -19.38 -23.44 -5.77
C ALA A 301 -18.90 -24.49 -4.75
N PRO A 302 -18.06 -25.45 -5.17
CA PRO A 302 -17.62 -26.49 -4.25
C PRO A 302 -16.93 -25.84 -3.04
N PRO A 303 -17.15 -26.33 -1.80
CA PRO A 303 -16.66 -25.70 -0.59
C PRO A 303 -15.13 -25.50 -0.65
N PRO A 304 -14.61 -24.42 -0.08
CA PRO A 304 -13.18 -24.17 0.01
C PRO A 304 -12.49 -25.28 0.81
N ARG A 305 -11.21 -25.52 0.53
CA ARG A 305 -10.39 -26.41 1.36
C ARG A 305 -10.06 -25.70 2.66
N LEU A 306 -10.32 -26.31 3.81
CA LEU A 306 -9.90 -25.80 5.10
C LEU A 306 -8.45 -26.23 5.38
N CYS A 307 -7.59 -25.27 5.63
CA CYS A 307 -6.23 -25.48 6.11
C CYS A 307 -6.20 -25.24 7.63
N THR A 308 -5.93 -26.28 8.41
CA THR A 308 -5.77 -26.19 9.87
C THR A 308 -4.33 -25.82 10.17
N LEU A 309 -4.13 -24.80 10.99
CA LEU A 309 -2.83 -24.32 11.44
C LEU A 309 -2.75 -24.36 12.96
N TRP A 310 -1.57 -24.60 13.48
CA TRP A 310 -1.24 -24.51 14.90
C TRP A 310 -0.46 -23.22 15.16
N TYR A 311 -0.74 -22.53 16.25
CA TYR A 311 -0.03 -21.31 16.56
C TYR A 311 0.46 -21.23 18.00
N GLY A 312 1.55 -20.49 18.20
CA GLY A 312 1.97 -19.91 19.46
C GLY A 312 2.01 -18.41 19.33
N THR A 313 1.66 -17.68 20.37
CA THR A 313 1.72 -16.22 20.39
C THR A 313 1.84 -15.69 21.81
N ASN A 314 2.56 -14.59 21.97
CA ASN A 314 2.56 -13.75 23.16
C ASN A 314 1.85 -12.41 22.92
N ARG A 315 0.89 -12.39 22.00
CA ARG A 315 -0.03 -11.25 21.80
C ARG A 315 -1.14 -11.30 22.83
N SER A 316 -1.60 -10.12 23.24
CA SER A 316 -2.80 -10.00 24.08
C SER A 316 -4.05 -10.34 23.26
N LEU A 317 -5.02 -11.01 23.89
CA LEU A 317 -6.33 -11.24 23.31
C LEU A 317 -7.05 -9.91 23.07
N ILE A 318 -7.74 -9.78 21.92
CA ILE A 318 -8.61 -8.64 21.65
C ILE A 318 -9.76 -8.59 22.68
N ASP A 319 -10.29 -9.76 23.02
CA ASP A 319 -11.34 -9.91 24.03
C ASP A 319 -11.04 -11.15 24.89
N PRO A 320 -10.59 -10.96 26.15
CA PRO A 320 -10.30 -12.08 27.05
C PRO A 320 -11.47 -13.02 27.31
N THR A 321 -12.71 -12.55 27.10
CA THR A 321 -13.93 -13.36 27.28
C THR A 321 -14.33 -14.11 26.00
N ASN A 322 -13.77 -13.72 24.86
CA ASN A 322 -14.06 -14.34 23.56
C ASN A 322 -12.77 -14.50 22.72
N PRO A 323 -11.96 -15.54 22.97
CA PRO A 323 -10.73 -15.78 22.24
C PRO A 323 -10.90 -15.93 20.71
N ALA A 324 -12.11 -16.24 20.24
CA ALA A 324 -12.40 -16.34 18.81
C ALA A 324 -12.26 -15.02 18.05
N LYS A 325 -12.22 -13.87 18.76
CA LYS A 325 -11.91 -12.56 18.17
C LYS A 325 -10.43 -12.40 17.81
N GLY A 326 -9.57 -13.34 18.18
CA GLY A 326 -8.15 -13.33 17.87
C GLY A 326 -7.33 -12.44 18.81
N TYR A 327 -6.21 -11.95 18.29
CA TYR A 327 -5.15 -11.31 19.07
C TYR A 327 -4.83 -9.92 18.52
N SER A 328 -4.49 -8.99 19.44
CA SER A 328 -4.09 -7.62 19.13
C SER A 328 -2.59 -7.51 18.78
N GLY A 329 -2.12 -6.30 18.46
CA GLY A 329 -0.70 -5.98 18.33
C GLY A 329 0.04 -5.77 19.66
N GLU A 330 -0.66 -5.83 20.80
CA GLU A 330 -0.07 -5.62 22.12
C GLU A 330 0.51 -6.92 22.68
N ARG A 331 1.55 -6.77 23.53
CA ARG A 331 2.20 -7.92 24.19
C ARG A 331 1.43 -8.38 25.41
N ASP A 332 1.26 -9.68 25.56
CA ASP A 332 1.05 -10.32 26.85
C ASP A 332 2.42 -10.70 27.42
N GLU A 333 2.87 -9.99 28.43
CA GLU A 333 4.23 -10.16 28.97
C GLU A 333 4.41 -11.47 29.77
N HIS A 334 3.31 -12.08 30.19
CA HIS A 334 3.33 -13.19 31.14
C HIS A 334 2.83 -14.52 30.57
N VAL A 335 2.11 -14.48 29.45
CA VAL A 335 1.42 -15.66 28.95
C VAL A 335 1.76 -15.88 27.46
N MET A 336 2.21 -17.09 27.17
CA MET A 336 2.22 -17.60 25.81
C MET A 336 0.94 -18.37 25.55
N HIS A 337 0.15 -17.91 24.59
CA HIS A 337 -1.07 -18.56 24.15
C HIS A 337 -0.76 -19.60 23.07
N TYR A 338 -1.41 -20.74 23.15
CA TYR A 338 -1.39 -21.80 22.17
C TYR A 338 -2.77 -22.01 21.59
N GLY A 339 -2.87 -22.38 20.32
CA GLY A 339 -4.15 -22.67 19.73
C GLY A 339 -4.09 -23.20 18.31
N GLN A 340 -5.28 -23.34 17.74
CA GLN A 340 -5.50 -23.70 16.35
C GLN A 340 -6.31 -22.62 15.65
N CYS A 341 -6.08 -22.47 14.36
CA CYS A 341 -6.96 -21.68 13.52
C CYS A 341 -7.20 -22.39 12.19
N LYS A 342 -8.31 -22.06 11.53
CA LYS A 342 -8.66 -22.59 10.22
C LYS A 342 -8.72 -21.47 9.20
N VAL A 343 -8.02 -21.67 8.09
CA VAL A 343 -8.04 -20.78 6.95
C VAL A 343 -8.73 -21.47 5.78
N ALA A 344 -9.74 -20.81 5.24
CA ALA A 344 -10.40 -21.25 4.01
C ALA A 344 -9.53 -20.88 2.81
N VAL A 345 -9.07 -21.90 2.08
CA VAL A 345 -8.30 -21.75 0.84
C VAL A 345 -9.23 -22.05 -0.33
N PRO A 346 -9.56 -21.09 -1.18
CA PRO A 346 -10.41 -21.28 -2.35
C PRO A 346 -9.83 -22.28 -3.33
N LYS A 347 -10.67 -23.01 -4.08
CA LYS A 347 -10.20 -23.91 -5.16
C LYS A 347 -9.54 -23.15 -6.32
N SER A 348 -9.90 -21.90 -6.51
CA SER A 348 -9.31 -20.98 -7.47
C SER A 348 -7.96 -20.38 -7.03
N HIS A 349 -7.47 -20.78 -5.85
CA HIS A 349 -6.19 -20.29 -5.31
C HIS A 349 -5.03 -20.47 -6.32
N LYS A 350 -4.23 -19.43 -6.46
CA LYS A 350 -3.04 -19.43 -7.31
C LYS A 350 -1.79 -19.42 -6.44
N VAL A 351 -0.83 -20.26 -6.82
CA VAL A 351 0.48 -20.33 -6.15
C VAL A 351 1.10 -18.95 -6.03
N GLY A 352 1.52 -18.58 -4.83
CA GLY A 352 2.13 -17.29 -4.51
C GLY A 352 1.13 -16.15 -4.21
N SER A 353 -0.18 -16.42 -4.19
CA SER A 353 -1.20 -15.39 -3.99
C SER A 353 -2.00 -15.59 -2.72
N LEU A 354 -2.30 -14.52 -1.99
CA LEU A 354 -3.32 -14.53 -0.92
C LEU A 354 -4.74 -14.39 -1.47
N GLY A 355 -4.88 -14.23 -2.78
CA GLY A 355 -6.11 -14.07 -3.53
C GLY A 355 -5.92 -13.12 -4.70
N SER A 356 -6.78 -13.22 -5.71
CA SER A 356 -6.76 -12.32 -6.86
C SER A 356 -7.12 -10.91 -6.42
N SER A 357 -6.55 -9.93 -7.11
CA SER A 357 -7.00 -8.56 -6.99
C SER A 357 -8.51 -8.50 -7.31
N TRP A 358 -9.23 -7.60 -6.69
CA TRP A 358 -10.68 -7.49 -6.87
C TRP A 358 -11.12 -7.33 -8.34
N TRP A 359 -10.25 -6.76 -9.20
CA TRP A 359 -10.44 -6.67 -10.65
C TRP A 359 -10.56 -8.03 -11.33
N GLU A 360 -9.71 -8.96 -10.97
CA GLU A 360 -9.77 -10.31 -11.52
C GLU A 360 -11.02 -11.06 -11.04
N ARG A 361 -11.51 -10.74 -9.82
CA ARG A 361 -12.74 -11.33 -9.24
C ARG A 361 -14.00 -10.83 -9.91
N LEU A 362 -14.08 -9.53 -10.26
CA LEU A 362 -15.19 -8.97 -11.06
C LEU A 362 -15.33 -9.64 -12.42
N VAL A 363 -14.21 -10.09 -12.99
CA VAL A 363 -14.18 -10.80 -14.27
C VAL A 363 -14.50 -12.30 -14.10
N LYS A 364 -14.12 -12.91 -12.96
CA LYS A 364 -14.18 -14.37 -12.75
C LYS A 364 -15.37 -14.86 -11.94
N TRP A 365 -16.14 -13.99 -11.25
CA TRP A 365 -17.27 -14.33 -10.39
C TRP A 365 -16.96 -15.30 -9.24
N GLU A 366 -15.68 -15.51 -8.89
CA GLU A 366 -15.24 -16.37 -7.81
C GLU A 366 -14.38 -15.59 -6.82
N ASP A 367 -14.66 -15.73 -5.51
CA ASP A 367 -13.81 -15.20 -4.43
C ASP A 367 -12.66 -16.20 -4.19
N ASP A 368 -11.45 -15.80 -4.60
CA ASP A 368 -10.24 -16.61 -4.51
C ASP A 368 -9.33 -16.21 -3.32
N ARG A 369 -9.83 -15.37 -2.40
CA ARG A 369 -9.08 -14.95 -1.20
C ARG A 369 -9.05 -16.04 -0.14
N LEU A 370 -7.89 -16.17 0.51
CA LEU A 370 -7.78 -16.89 1.77
C LEU A 370 -8.55 -16.12 2.86
N LYS A 371 -9.23 -16.84 3.75
CA LYS A 371 -10.01 -16.24 4.86
C LYS A 371 -9.76 -16.99 6.15
N LEU A 372 -9.43 -16.28 7.21
CA LEU A 372 -9.40 -16.82 8.56
C LEU A 372 -10.86 -17.04 9.02
N VAL A 373 -11.24 -18.29 9.24
CA VAL A 373 -12.64 -18.65 9.54
C VAL A 373 -12.87 -19.09 10.98
N GLU A 374 -11.82 -19.51 11.67
CA GLU A 374 -11.92 -19.99 13.06
C GLU A 374 -10.60 -19.74 13.79
N VAL A 375 -10.68 -19.26 15.02
CA VAL A 375 -9.55 -19.15 15.95
C VAL A 375 -9.97 -19.77 17.28
N SER A 376 -9.16 -20.68 17.81
CA SER A 376 -9.42 -21.32 19.10
C SER A 376 -8.13 -21.41 19.93
N THR A 377 -8.22 -20.98 21.19
CA THR A 377 -7.14 -21.13 22.17
C THR A 377 -7.23 -22.50 22.83
N LEU A 378 -6.10 -23.14 23.06
CA LEU A 378 -5.99 -24.47 23.67
C LEU A 378 -5.11 -24.44 24.92
N ALA A 379 -5.44 -25.26 25.91
CA ALA A 379 -4.51 -25.55 26.98
C ALA A 379 -3.24 -26.21 26.41
N VAL A 380 -2.09 -25.97 27.02
CA VAL A 380 -0.79 -26.43 26.50
C VAL A 380 -0.76 -27.94 26.28
N THR A 381 -1.34 -28.73 27.17
CA THR A 381 -1.45 -30.20 27.06
C THR A 381 -2.27 -30.62 25.85
N ASP A 382 -3.43 -29.95 25.64
CA ASP A 382 -4.36 -30.26 24.57
C ASP A 382 -3.78 -29.83 23.21
N TYR A 383 -3.03 -28.72 23.20
CA TYR A 383 -2.30 -28.26 22.01
C TYR A 383 -1.33 -29.34 21.51
N TRP A 384 -0.41 -29.80 22.36
CA TRP A 384 0.58 -30.81 21.96
C TRP A 384 -0.06 -32.15 21.65
N GLN A 385 -1.15 -32.52 22.33
CA GLN A 385 -1.92 -33.70 21.97
C GLN A 385 -2.55 -33.57 20.58
N SER A 386 -3.12 -32.41 20.25
CA SER A 386 -3.71 -32.17 18.92
C SER A 386 -2.67 -32.20 17.80
N VAL A 387 -1.46 -31.64 18.06
CA VAL A 387 -0.30 -31.71 17.14
C VAL A 387 0.07 -33.17 16.87
N ARG A 388 0.27 -33.97 17.93
CA ARG A 388 0.61 -35.40 17.78
C ARG A 388 -0.47 -36.17 17.05
N THR A 389 -1.72 -35.92 17.35
CA THR A 389 -2.87 -36.57 16.68
C THR A 389 -2.87 -36.30 15.19
N ALA A 390 -2.69 -35.04 14.81
CA ALA A 390 -2.66 -34.64 13.40
C ALA A 390 -1.43 -35.23 12.66
N LEU A 391 -0.27 -35.27 13.30
CA LEU A 391 0.91 -35.88 12.70
C LEU A 391 0.77 -37.40 12.58
N ALA A 392 0.04 -38.06 13.49
CA ALA A 392 -0.19 -39.50 13.42
C ALA A 392 -1.08 -39.93 12.23
N GLU A 393 -1.80 -39.02 11.61
CA GLU A 393 -2.57 -39.26 10.37
C GLU A 393 -1.65 -39.43 9.15
N TRP A 394 -0.37 -39.06 9.25
CA TRP A 394 0.62 -39.18 8.19
C TRP A 394 1.46 -40.42 8.33
N ASP A 395 1.93 -40.95 7.20
CA ASP A 395 2.81 -42.12 7.21
C ASP A 395 4.17 -41.81 7.88
N PRO A 396 4.83 -42.82 8.47
CA PRO A 396 6.19 -42.66 8.93
C PRO A 396 7.11 -42.14 7.82
N GLY A 397 7.93 -41.13 8.11
CA GLY A 397 8.75 -40.39 7.14
C GLY A 397 8.10 -39.14 6.57
N GLU A 398 6.77 -39.02 6.69
CA GLU A 398 6.00 -37.82 6.28
C GLU A 398 5.49 -37.00 7.47
N ARG A 399 5.76 -37.41 8.71
CA ARG A 399 5.37 -36.68 9.93
C ARG A 399 6.24 -35.46 10.14
N ARG A 400 5.97 -34.44 9.34
CA ARG A 400 6.75 -33.19 9.31
C ARG A 400 5.96 -32.03 9.87
N ALA A 401 6.66 -31.02 10.37
CA ALA A 401 6.07 -29.76 10.76
C ALA A 401 6.82 -28.62 10.07
N LEU A 402 6.09 -27.69 9.44
CA LEU A 402 6.64 -26.41 9.02
C LEU A 402 6.28 -25.36 10.06
N VAL A 403 7.26 -24.65 10.59
CA VAL A 403 7.06 -23.52 11.53
C VAL A 403 7.42 -22.23 10.83
N PHE A 404 6.46 -21.31 10.73
CA PHE A 404 6.66 -19.97 10.16
C PHE A 404 6.78 -18.92 11.25
N ILE A 405 7.75 -17.99 11.09
CA ILE A 405 7.95 -16.82 11.96
C ILE A 405 7.88 -15.58 11.08
N HIS A 406 6.84 -14.77 11.27
CA HIS A 406 6.58 -13.61 10.42
C HIS A 406 7.55 -12.43 10.67
N GLY A 407 7.55 -11.48 9.75
CA GLY A 407 8.33 -10.26 9.79
C GLY A 407 7.64 -9.08 10.46
N PHE A 408 8.16 -7.89 10.19
CA PHE A 408 7.64 -6.60 10.59
C PHE A 408 6.27 -6.32 9.98
N ASN A 409 5.45 -5.53 10.69
CA ASN A 409 4.16 -5.01 10.23
C ASN A 409 3.17 -6.10 9.79
N VAL A 410 3.09 -7.19 10.55
CA VAL A 410 2.20 -8.33 10.30
C VAL A 410 1.34 -8.56 11.53
N ASP A 411 0.02 -8.53 11.39
CA ASP A 411 -0.91 -8.88 12.44
C ASP A 411 -1.11 -10.39 12.58
N PHE A 412 -1.97 -10.83 13.51
CA PHE A 412 -2.22 -12.24 13.77
C PHE A 412 -2.90 -12.94 12.58
N GLU A 413 -3.90 -12.29 11.98
CA GLU A 413 -4.64 -12.81 10.84
C GLU A 413 -3.74 -12.95 9.60
N GLU A 414 -2.96 -11.92 9.29
CA GLU A 414 -2.01 -11.94 8.18
C GLU A 414 -0.96 -13.05 8.35
N ALA A 415 -0.46 -13.26 9.57
CA ALA A 415 0.45 -14.38 9.87
C ALA A 415 -0.21 -15.74 9.59
N ALA A 416 -1.46 -15.93 9.98
CA ALA A 416 -2.23 -17.14 9.71
C ALA A 416 -2.48 -17.34 8.20
N LEU A 417 -2.95 -16.30 7.50
CA LEU A 417 -3.19 -16.35 6.05
C LEU A 417 -1.92 -16.67 5.27
N ARG A 418 -0.80 -16.03 5.62
CA ARG A 418 0.50 -16.28 4.98
C ARG A 418 0.98 -17.71 5.23
N THR A 419 0.81 -18.22 6.44
CA THR A 419 1.18 -19.60 6.78
C THR A 419 0.34 -20.60 5.99
N ALA A 420 -0.97 -20.39 5.87
CA ALA A 420 -1.85 -21.24 5.08
C ALA A 420 -1.48 -21.24 3.59
N GLN A 421 -1.17 -20.05 3.04
CA GLN A 421 -0.70 -19.92 1.66
C GLN A 421 0.59 -20.71 1.45
N ILE A 422 1.61 -20.50 2.28
CA ILE A 422 2.90 -21.17 2.17
C ILE A 422 2.72 -22.70 2.30
N ALA A 423 1.97 -23.16 3.29
CA ALA A 423 1.73 -24.60 3.51
C ALA A 423 1.01 -25.25 2.30
N THR A 424 0.06 -24.54 1.70
CA THR A 424 -0.69 -25.01 0.52
C THR A 424 0.19 -25.03 -0.72
N ASP A 425 0.94 -23.97 -0.97
CA ASP A 425 1.77 -23.79 -2.17
C ASP A 425 2.98 -24.73 -2.17
N LEU A 426 3.60 -24.89 -1.01
CA LEU A 426 4.73 -25.81 -0.83
C LEU A 426 4.28 -27.28 -0.65
N LYS A 427 2.95 -27.52 -0.58
CA LYS A 427 2.39 -28.88 -0.36
C LYS A 427 3.08 -29.61 0.78
N VAL A 428 3.26 -28.89 1.90
CA VAL A 428 3.99 -29.42 3.05
C VAL A 428 3.33 -30.70 3.56
N PRO A 429 4.03 -31.84 3.61
CA PRO A 429 3.52 -33.04 4.27
C PRO A 429 3.52 -32.83 5.78
N GLY A 430 2.52 -33.36 6.48
CA GLY A 430 2.37 -33.18 7.93
C GLY A 430 1.54 -31.94 8.29
N ILE A 431 2.05 -31.10 9.17
CA ILE A 431 1.34 -29.94 9.70
C ILE A 431 2.07 -28.63 9.42
N ALA A 432 1.33 -27.54 9.42
CA ALA A 432 1.90 -26.20 9.42
C ALA A 432 1.54 -25.45 10.71
N ALA A 433 2.53 -24.78 11.27
CA ALA A 433 2.39 -23.96 12.47
C ALA A 433 3.07 -22.60 12.27
N PHE A 434 2.70 -21.63 13.09
CA PHE A 434 3.36 -20.32 13.10
C PHE A 434 3.51 -19.77 14.50
N TYR A 435 4.52 -18.96 14.68
CA TYR A 435 4.64 -18.12 15.86
C TYR A 435 4.31 -16.66 15.49
N SER A 436 3.30 -16.10 16.15
CA SER A 436 2.90 -14.71 15.94
C SER A 436 3.37 -13.83 17.09
N TRP A 437 4.51 -13.15 16.89
CA TRP A 437 5.00 -12.16 17.85
C TRP A 437 4.24 -10.84 17.71
N PRO A 438 4.13 -10.00 18.78
CA PRO A 438 3.33 -8.77 18.77
C PRO A 438 3.94 -7.66 17.91
N SER A 439 3.71 -7.71 16.61
CA SER A 439 3.94 -6.60 15.69
C SER A 439 2.69 -5.73 15.66
N LYS A 440 2.87 -4.41 15.72
CA LYS A 440 1.75 -3.46 15.90
C LYS A 440 0.93 -3.22 14.65
N GLY A 441 1.43 -3.56 13.47
CA GLY A 441 0.71 -3.34 12.21
C GLY A 441 0.49 -1.84 11.87
N ALA A 442 1.24 -0.93 12.50
CA ALA A 442 1.02 0.52 12.43
C ALA A 442 1.99 1.24 11.45
N GLY A 443 2.55 0.52 10.47
CA GLY A 443 3.44 1.09 9.46
C GLY A 443 4.86 1.38 9.97
N VAL A 444 5.64 2.14 9.20
CA VAL A 444 7.09 2.37 9.42
C VAL A 444 7.41 3.02 10.76
N LEU A 445 6.48 3.82 11.32
CA LEU A 445 6.69 4.46 12.63
C LEU A 445 6.71 3.46 13.80
N SER A 446 6.19 2.25 13.62
CA SER A 446 6.24 1.19 14.62
C SER A 446 7.50 0.31 14.53
N TYR A 447 8.43 0.59 13.60
CA TYR A 447 9.61 -0.24 13.38
C TYR A 447 10.46 -0.42 14.64
N GLU A 448 10.75 0.65 15.39
CA GLU A 448 11.47 0.60 16.66
C GLU A 448 10.69 -0.17 17.73
N ALA A 449 9.36 0.03 17.79
CA ALA A 449 8.50 -0.67 18.73
C ALA A 449 8.41 -2.17 18.39
N ASP A 450 8.35 -2.52 17.11
CA ASP A 450 8.34 -3.88 16.63
C ASP A 450 9.70 -4.56 16.83
N ALA A 451 10.82 -3.81 16.67
CA ALA A 451 12.15 -4.30 17.01
C ALA A 451 12.24 -4.69 18.50
N ALA A 452 11.75 -3.84 19.39
CA ALA A 452 11.68 -4.16 20.83
C ALA A 452 10.72 -5.32 21.13
N SER A 453 9.60 -5.44 20.39
CA SER A 453 8.62 -6.52 20.56
C SER A 453 9.17 -7.88 20.13
N VAL A 454 9.88 -7.94 19.00
CA VAL A 454 10.46 -9.19 18.52
C VAL A 454 11.58 -9.67 19.45
N GLU A 455 12.40 -8.77 20.00
CA GLU A 455 13.41 -9.08 21.00
C GLU A 455 12.78 -9.59 22.30
N ALA A 456 11.73 -8.93 22.80
CA ALA A 456 11.00 -9.38 23.99
C ALA A 456 10.31 -10.75 23.81
N SER A 457 10.05 -11.15 22.56
CA SER A 457 9.43 -12.44 22.24
C SER A 457 10.45 -13.61 22.12
N GLU A 458 11.76 -13.35 22.21
CA GLU A 458 12.81 -14.37 22.04
C GLU A 458 12.63 -15.58 22.96
N SER A 459 12.30 -15.37 24.25
CA SER A 459 12.12 -16.45 25.22
C SER A 459 10.94 -17.34 24.86
N HIS A 460 9.82 -16.75 24.43
CA HIS A 460 8.62 -17.48 24.02
C HIS A 460 8.85 -18.25 22.70
N ILE A 461 9.54 -17.65 21.72
CA ILE A 461 9.92 -18.35 20.48
C ILE A 461 10.88 -19.50 20.78
N THR A 462 11.82 -19.29 21.71
CA THR A 462 12.73 -20.34 22.17
C THR A 462 11.96 -21.52 22.77
N GLU A 463 11.00 -21.26 23.66
CA GLU A 463 10.14 -22.28 24.26
C GLU A 463 9.31 -22.99 23.18
N PHE A 464 8.67 -22.24 22.29
CA PHE A 464 7.83 -22.79 21.22
C PHE A 464 8.60 -23.75 20.32
N LEU A 465 9.78 -23.33 19.83
CA LEU A 465 10.63 -24.16 18.97
C LEU A 465 11.21 -25.39 19.73
N SER A 466 11.62 -25.19 20.97
CA SER A 466 12.12 -26.29 21.82
C SER A 466 11.04 -27.36 22.01
N ARG A 467 9.82 -26.93 22.30
CA ARG A 467 8.69 -27.85 22.48
C ARG A 467 8.26 -28.51 21.18
N PHE A 468 8.37 -27.84 20.04
CA PHE A 468 8.20 -28.51 18.75
C PHE A 468 9.20 -29.65 18.61
N ALA A 469 10.48 -29.44 18.98
CA ALA A 469 11.50 -30.45 18.89
C ALA A 469 11.31 -31.64 19.88
N THR A 470 10.66 -31.40 21.03
CA THR A 470 10.53 -32.43 22.08
C THR A 470 9.13 -33.04 22.18
N ASP A 471 8.07 -32.23 22.00
CA ASP A 471 6.70 -32.59 22.36
C ASP A 471 5.79 -32.87 21.15
N SER A 472 6.17 -32.43 19.94
CA SER A 472 5.30 -32.51 18.75
C SER A 472 5.15 -33.97 18.22
N GLY A 473 6.16 -34.78 18.36
CA GLY A 473 6.25 -36.08 17.68
C GLY A 473 6.56 -36.01 16.19
N ALA A 474 6.93 -34.80 15.68
CA ALA A 474 7.39 -34.63 14.31
C ALA A 474 8.74 -35.29 14.11
N GLU A 475 8.93 -36.02 13.01
CA GLU A 475 10.19 -36.64 12.62
C GLU A 475 11.16 -35.60 12.02
N ARG A 476 10.60 -34.54 11.47
CA ARG A 476 11.33 -33.41 10.89
C ARG A 476 10.55 -32.11 11.10
N ILE A 477 11.26 -31.07 11.50
CA ILE A 477 10.72 -29.72 11.70
C ILE A 477 11.50 -28.78 10.79
N ASP A 478 10.80 -28.23 9.79
CA ASP A 478 11.35 -27.22 8.91
C ASP A 478 10.93 -25.82 9.42
N ILE A 479 11.82 -24.85 9.33
CA ILE A 479 11.59 -23.49 9.81
C ILE A 479 11.71 -22.51 8.65
N LEU A 480 10.75 -21.60 8.52
CA LEU A 480 10.82 -20.44 7.64
C LEU A 480 10.66 -19.18 8.48
N ALA A 481 11.66 -18.31 8.47
CA ALA A 481 11.57 -17.01 9.12
C ALA A 481 11.71 -15.87 8.09
N HIS A 482 10.93 -14.81 8.28
CA HIS A 482 10.91 -13.67 7.39
C HIS A 482 11.37 -12.40 8.09
N SER A 483 12.21 -11.61 7.40
CA SER A 483 12.58 -10.24 7.79
C SER A 483 13.03 -10.13 9.26
N MET A 484 12.37 -9.30 10.06
CA MET A 484 12.63 -9.08 11.48
C MET A 484 12.44 -10.36 12.33
N GLY A 485 11.59 -11.32 11.89
CA GLY A 485 11.46 -12.62 12.54
C GLY A 485 12.75 -13.44 12.58
N ASN A 486 13.67 -13.20 11.66
CA ASN A 486 14.99 -13.82 11.67
C ASN A 486 15.86 -13.35 12.85
N ARG A 487 15.63 -12.12 13.38
CA ARG A 487 16.36 -11.65 14.60
C ARG A 487 16.02 -12.57 15.78
N ALA A 488 14.73 -12.78 16.01
CA ALA A 488 14.29 -13.66 17.09
C ALA A 488 14.67 -15.12 16.85
N LEU A 489 14.55 -15.64 15.63
CA LEU A 489 14.97 -17.00 15.32
C LEU A 489 16.46 -17.23 15.65
N LEU A 490 17.34 -16.35 15.20
CA LEU A 490 18.77 -16.44 15.43
C LEU A 490 19.10 -16.50 16.94
N ARG A 491 18.50 -15.60 17.72
CA ARG A 491 18.67 -15.54 19.18
C ARG A 491 18.07 -16.77 19.88
N SER A 492 16.89 -17.21 19.44
CA SER A 492 16.24 -18.40 19.98
C SER A 492 17.07 -19.66 19.74
N LEU A 493 17.64 -19.82 18.54
CA LEU A 493 18.51 -20.95 18.24
C LEU A 493 19.81 -20.94 19.08
N GLN A 494 20.37 -19.76 19.35
CA GLN A 494 21.52 -19.65 20.28
C GLN A 494 21.16 -20.11 21.68
N ARG A 495 19.96 -19.76 22.19
CA ARG A 495 19.48 -20.23 23.51
C ARG A 495 19.22 -21.74 23.50
N ILE A 496 18.59 -22.25 22.44
CA ILE A 496 18.34 -23.70 22.28
C ILE A 496 19.65 -24.49 22.32
N MET A 497 20.70 -24.02 21.64
CA MET A 497 22.00 -24.66 21.61
C MET A 497 22.65 -24.72 23.00
N GLN A 498 22.37 -23.76 23.88
CA GLN A 498 22.91 -23.74 25.25
C GLN A 498 22.19 -24.71 26.21
N HIS A 499 20.98 -25.19 25.86
CA HIS A 499 20.23 -26.11 26.70
C HIS A 499 20.66 -27.55 26.47
N ALA A 500 21.13 -28.21 27.54
CA ALA A 500 21.69 -29.58 27.51
C ALA A 500 20.75 -30.69 26.98
N ALA A 501 19.43 -30.46 27.01
CA ALA A 501 18.43 -31.41 26.54
C ALA A 501 18.43 -31.66 25.01
N ILE A 502 19.07 -30.79 24.24
CA ILE A 502 19.09 -30.83 22.76
C ILE A 502 20.51 -31.14 22.24
N THR A 503 21.52 -31.16 23.13
CA THR A 503 22.90 -31.50 22.76
C THR A 503 22.99 -32.93 22.31
N GLY A 504 23.30 -33.15 21.03
CA GLY A 504 23.51 -34.46 20.42
C GLY A 504 22.54 -34.87 19.31
N LYS A 505 21.46 -34.08 19.06
CA LYS A 505 20.60 -34.27 17.89
C LYS A 505 20.43 -32.92 17.15
N VAL A 506 20.50 -32.96 15.85
CA VAL A 506 20.09 -31.82 14.99
C VAL A 506 18.56 -31.78 14.98
N PRO A 507 17.91 -30.86 15.71
CA PRO A 507 16.47 -30.93 15.93
C PRO A 507 15.65 -30.45 14.71
N PHE A 508 16.26 -29.66 13.80
CA PHE A 508 15.56 -29.07 12.70
C PHE A 508 16.06 -29.61 11.35
N GLY A 509 15.14 -29.70 10.39
CA GLY A 509 15.41 -30.09 9.02
C GLY A 509 15.94 -28.90 8.20
N GLN A 510 15.08 -28.30 7.34
CA GLN A 510 15.42 -27.11 6.58
C GLN A 510 15.19 -25.85 7.42
N VAL A 511 16.17 -24.95 7.44
CA VAL A 511 16.04 -23.61 8.01
C VAL A 511 16.14 -22.60 6.88
N MET A 512 15.02 -21.97 6.54
CA MET A 512 14.91 -21.03 5.43
C MET A 512 14.83 -19.60 5.99
N LEU A 513 15.81 -18.78 5.66
CA LEU A 513 15.98 -17.42 6.14
C LEU A 513 15.61 -16.47 5.00
N ALA A 514 14.37 -15.99 4.99
CA ALA A 514 13.88 -15.10 3.94
C ALA A 514 14.11 -13.64 4.32
N ALA A 515 14.88 -12.91 3.52
CA ALA A 515 15.14 -11.47 3.68
C ALA A 515 15.53 -11.07 5.12
N PRO A 516 16.53 -11.66 5.78
CA PRO A 516 16.84 -11.35 7.17
C PRO A 516 17.17 -9.87 7.39
N ASP A 517 16.39 -9.21 8.24
CA ASP A 517 16.62 -7.86 8.68
C ASP A 517 17.54 -7.85 9.92
N ILE A 518 18.77 -8.29 9.72
CA ILE A 518 19.82 -8.37 10.73
C ILE A 518 21.05 -7.66 10.16
N ASP A 519 21.82 -6.97 11.00
CA ASP A 519 23.13 -6.46 10.60
C ASP A 519 23.99 -7.58 10.01
N ALA A 520 24.56 -7.35 8.83
CA ALA A 520 25.29 -8.39 8.09
C ALA A 520 26.54 -8.88 8.82
N THR A 521 27.21 -8.01 9.61
CA THR A 521 28.39 -8.39 10.40
C THR A 521 27.98 -9.24 11.59
N LEU A 522 26.98 -8.79 12.33
CA LEU A 522 26.41 -9.54 13.44
C LEU A 522 25.88 -10.91 12.98
N PHE A 523 25.22 -10.96 11.82
CA PHE A 523 24.73 -12.21 11.25
C PHE A 523 25.87 -13.19 10.97
N ARG A 524 26.96 -12.74 10.31
CA ARG A 524 28.13 -13.62 10.04
C ARG A 524 28.73 -14.21 11.30
N ASP A 525 28.77 -13.45 12.39
CA ASP A 525 29.33 -13.92 13.67
C ASP A 525 28.43 -14.96 14.34
N LEU A 526 27.12 -14.72 14.35
CA LEU A 526 26.15 -15.53 15.10
C LEU A 526 25.59 -16.70 14.31
N ALA A 527 25.56 -16.62 12.98
CA ALA A 527 24.92 -17.62 12.10
C ALA A 527 25.56 -19.01 12.12
N LYS A 528 26.72 -19.16 12.77
CA LYS A 528 27.35 -20.45 13.04
C LYS A 528 26.48 -21.43 13.83
N VAL A 529 25.41 -20.94 14.46
CA VAL A 529 24.42 -21.77 15.17
C VAL A 529 23.56 -22.60 14.21
N TYR A 530 23.28 -22.08 13.02
CA TYR A 530 22.38 -22.74 12.07
C TYR A 530 22.85 -24.13 11.64
N PRO A 531 24.10 -24.34 11.17
CA PRO A 531 24.59 -25.68 10.81
C PRO A 531 24.67 -26.67 11.96
N GLN A 532 24.59 -26.20 13.22
CA GLN A 532 24.62 -27.08 14.39
C GLN A 532 23.24 -27.59 14.80
N LEU A 533 22.17 -26.85 14.43
CA LEU A 533 20.79 -27.16 14.81
C LEU A 533 19.89 -27.50 13.62
N GLY A 534 20.27 -27.13 12.41
CA GLY A 534 19.57 -27.45 11.17
C GLY A 534 20.36 -28.38 10.27
N GLN A 535 19.68 -29.32 9.60
CA GLN A 535 20.34 -30.22 8.63
C GLN A 535 20.88 -29.43 7.43
N HIS A 536 20.08 -28.47 6.95
CA HIS A 536 20.46 -27.50 5.92
C HIS A 536 19.89 -26.10 6.24
N THR A 537 20.63 -25.08 5.86
CA THR A 537 20.17 -23.70 6.01
C THR A 537 20.35 -22.96 4.70
N THR A 538 19.29 -22.30 4.24
CA THR A 538 19.29 -21.48 3.03
C THR A 538 18.94 -20.04 3.38
N LEU A 539 19.77 -19.10 2.94
CA LEU A 539 19.61 -17.64 3.08
C LEU A 539 19.17 -17.05 1.74
N TYR A 540 17.96 -16.49 1.68
CA TYR A 540 17.47 -15.77 0.50
C TYR A 540 17.73 -14.28 0.64
N VAL A 541 18.41 -13.70 -0.36
CA VAL A 541 18.80 -12.28 -0.41
C VAL A 541 18.31 -11.63 -1.69
N SER A 542 18.03 -10.32 -1.64
CA SER A 542 17.58 -9.59 -2.83
C SER A 542 18.09 -8.15 -2.87
N SER A 543 18.51 -7.67 -4.05
CA SER A 543 18.83 -6.25 -4.29
C SER A 543 17.58 -5.41 -4.56
N LYS A 544 16.44 -6.05 -4.81
CA LYS A 544 15.16 -5.38 -5.08
C LYS A 544 14.30 -5.21 -3.83
N ASP A 545 14.77 -5.67 -2.67
CA ASP A 545 14.06 -5.53 -1.39
C ASP A 545 14.16 -4.11 -0.85
N LYS A 546 13.15 -3.31 -1.13
CA LYS A 546 13.09 -1.89 -0.74
C LYS A 546 13.01 -1.70 0.78
N ALA A 547 12.39 -2.63 1.50
CA ALA A 547 12.27 -2.54 2.97
C ALA A 547 13.63 -2.76 3.65
N LEU A 548 14.41 -3.74 3.19
CA LEU A 548 15.77 -3.94 3.68
C LEU A 548 16.72 -2.82 3.26
N ALA A 549 16.55 -2.23 2.07
CA ALA A 549 17.30 -1.05 1.66
C ALA A 549 17.02 0.13 2.61
N ALA A 550 15.75 0.38 2.94
CA ALA A 550 15.37 1.41 3.90
C ALA A 550 15.90 1.09 5.31
N SER A 551 15.80 -0.16 5.77
CA SER A 551 16.37 -0.61 7.05
C SER A 551 17.89 -0.40 7.11
N ALA A 552 18.61 -0.64 6.03
CA ALA A 552 20.06 -0.40 5.95
C ALA A 552 20.41 1.08 6.13
N ILE A 553 19.60 1.98 5.57
CA ILE A 553 19.77 3.44 5.74
C ILE A 553 19.51 3.87 7.18
N VAL A 554 18.41 3.37 7.79
CA VAL A 554 18.05 3.70 9.19
C VAL A 554 19.14 3.27 10.18
N HIS A 555 19.79 2.14 9.95
CA HIS A 555 20.78 1.57 10.86
C HIS A 555 22.23 1.85 10.45
N ASP A 556 22.46 2.54 9.32
CA ASP A 556 23.79 2.84 8.76
C ASP A 556 24.69 1.60 8.50
N HIS A 557 24.07 0.42 8.33
CA HIS A 557 24.78 -0.84 8.13
C HIS A 557 24.04 -1.79 7.18
N PRO A 558 24.77 -2.56 6.32
CA PRO A 558 24.17 -3.53 5.43
C PRO A 558 23.35 -4.59 6.18
N ARG A 559 22.23 -5.01 5.60
CA ARG A 559 21.38 -6.06 6.12
C ARG A 559 21.72 -7.40 5.49
N ALA A 560 21.68 -8.48 6.28
CA ALA A 560 22.05 -9.83 5.82
C ALA A 560 21.21 -10.33 4.65
N GLY A 561 19.95 -9.91 4.56
CA GLY A 561 19.02 -10.25 3.46
C GLY A 561 19.11 -9.34 2.25
N TYR A 562 19.93 -8.27 2.28
CA TYR A 562 20.09 -7.31 1.19
C TYR A 562 21.40 -7.49 0.43
N THR A 563 21.40 -7.20 -0.84
CA THR A 563 22.59 -7.25 -1.70
C THR A 563 22.60 -6.06 -2.68
N PRO A 564 23.77 -5.51 -3.09
CA PRO A 564 25.13 -5.80 -2.63
C PRO A 564 25.45 -5.18 -1.25
N PRO A 565 26.41 -5.71 -0.47
CA PRO A 565 27.17 -6.91 -0.73
C PRO A 565 26.40 -8.20 -0.38
N VAL A 566 26.63 -9.27 -1.13
CA VAL A 566 26.05 -10.59 -0.83
C VAL A 566 26.63 -11.13 0.48
N THR A 567 25.74 -11.54 1.38
CA THR A 567 26.15 -12.16 2.64
C THR A 567 26.36 -13.66 2.42
N VAL A 568 27.59 -14.13 2.59
CA VAL A 568 27.94 -15.54 2.54
C VAL A 568 28.48 -16.00 3.89
N VAL A 569 28.01 -17.15 4.38
CA VAL A 569 28.44 -17.78 5.64
C VAL A 569 28.70 -19.25 5.39
N THR A 570 29.83 -19.76 5.90
CA THR A 570 30.17 -21.17 5.76
C THR A 570 29.10 -22.07 6.38
N GLY A 571 28.63 -23.06 5.63
CA GLY A 571 27.56 -23.97 6.04
C GLY A 571 26.14 -23.44 5.84
N ILE A 572 25.99 -22.31 5.19
CA ILE A 572 24.71 -21.73 4.80
C ILE A 572 24.71 -21.49 3.28
N ASP A 573 23.71 -21.97 2.59
CA ASP A 573 23.54 -21.75 1.15
C ASP A 573 22.90 -20.38 0.92
N THR A 574 23.64 -19.42 0.34
CA THR A 574 23.07 -18.11 -0.01
C THR A 574 22.50 -18.16 -1.42
N VAL A 575 21.23 -17.75 -1.57
CA VAL A 575 20.49 -17.69 -2.83
C VAL A 575 20.03 -16.27 -3.08
N GLU A 576 20.58 -15.65 -4.12
CA GLU A 576 20.15 -14.34 -4.59
C GLU A 576 18.92 -14.47 -5.50
N VAL A 577 17.87 -13.70 -5.21
CA VAL A 577 16.59 -13.74 -5.93
C VAL A 577 16.31 -12.44 -6.66
N SER A 578 17.32 -11.61 -6.91
CA SER A 578 17.18 -10.27 -7.55
C SER A 578 16.72 -10.34 -9.00
N ASN A 579 16.94 -11.45 -9.69
CA ASN A 579 16.54 -11.64 -11.09
C ASN A 579 15.09 -12.07 -11.27
N VAL A 580 14.39 -12.41 -10.18
CA VAL A 580 12.97 -12.74 -10.22
C VAL A 580 12.16 -11.45 -10.40
N ASP A 581 11.09 -11.50 -11.20
CA ASP A 581 10.19 -10.36 -11.35
C ASP A 581 9.44 -10.11 -10.04
N LEU A 582 9.91 -9.08 -9.31
CA LEU A 582 9.40 -8.66 -8.01
C LEU A 582 8.53 -7.40 -8.12
N SER A 583 8.16 -6.99 -9.35
CA SER A 583 7.45 -5.72 -9.61
C SER A 583 6.14 -5.55 -8.83
N PHE A 584 5.58 -6.67 -8.33
CA PHE A 584 4.37 -6.67 -7.49
C PHE A 584 4.60 -7.09 -6.03
N LEU A 585 5.82 -7.46 -5.62
CA LEU A 585 6.01 -8.30 -4.44
C LEU A 585 6.81 -7.66 -3.30
N GLY A 586 7.49 -6.54 -3.53
CA GLY A 586 8.22 -5.83 -2.49
C GLY A 586 9.00 -6.79 -1.55
N HIS A 587 8.85 -6.59 -0.25
CA HIS A 587 9.51 -7.38 0.81
C HIS A 587 8.97 -8.83 0.99
N GLY A 588 7.81 -9.14 0.39
CA GLY A 588 7.15 -10.47 0.51
C GLY A 588 7.52 -11.49 -0.57
N TYR A 589 8.56 -11.29 -1.36
CA TYR A 589 8.93 -12.11 -2.52
C TYR A 589 9.06 -13.61 -2.22
N TYR A 590 9.53 -13.97 -1.05
CA TYR A 590 9.74 -15.36 -0.64
C TYR A 590 8.47 -16.23 -0.68
N ALA A 591 7.30 -15.62 -0.52
CA ALA A 591 6.03 -16.34 -0.50
C ALA A 591 5.15 -16.07 -1.73
N ALA A 592 5.57 -15.20 -2.62
CA ALA A 592 4.79 -14.80 -3.78
C ALA A 592 5.50 -15.10 -5.11
N ALA A 593 6.84 -15.10 -5.13
CA ALA A 593 7.62 -15.46 -6.32
C ALA A 593 7.60 -16.97 -6.55
N ARG A 594 7.04 -17.39 -7.68
CA ARG A 594 6.87 -18.82 -8.02
C ARG A 594 8.19 -19.60 -8.00
N ASP A 595 9.25 -19.00 -8.48
CA ASP A 595 10.57 -19.66 -8.57
C ASP A 595 11.19 -19.86 -7.19
N VAL A 596 10.99 -18.90 -6.27
CA VAL A 596 11.42 -19.03 -4.87
C VAL A 596 10.62 -20.10 -4.14
N LEU A 597 9.29 -20.13 -4.34
CA LEU A 597 8.43 -21.17 -3.79
C LEU A 597 8.79 -22.56 -4.34
N HIS A 598 9.17 -22.65 -5.62
CA HIS A 598 9.61 -23.91 -6.20
C HIS A 598 10.93 -24.40 -5.56
N ASP A 599 11.88 -23.50 -5.37
CA ASP A 599 13.14 -23.80 -4.70
C ASP A 599 12.93 -24.23 -3.23
N MET A 600 12.05 -23.54 -2.49
CA MET A 600 11.67 -23.92 -1.12
C MET A 600 10.94 -25.27 -1.07
N HIS A 601 10.07 -25.55 -2.07
CA HIS A 601 9.40 -26.84 -2.18
C HIS A 601 10.42 -27.97 -2.36
N ASP A 602 11.41 -27.82 -3.24
CA ASP A 602 12.46 -28.83 -3.46
C ASP A 602 13.29 -29.06 -2.18
N LEU A 603 13.61 -27.98 -1.45
CA LEU A 603 14.25 -28.09 -0.14
C LEU A 603 13.43 -28.90 0.87
N ILE A 604 12.15 -28.60 1.02
CA ILE A 604 11.27 -29.26 1.98
C ILE A 604 11.07 -30.72 1.58
N MET A 605 10.81 -30.99 0.32
CA MET A 605 10.48 -32.34 -0.14
C MET A 605 11.70 -33.25 -0.19
N HIS A 606 12.80 -32.76 -0.72
CA HIS A 606 13.96 -33.58 -1.10
C HIS A 606 15.24 -33.26 -0.31
N GLY A 607 15.33 -32.08 0.31
CA GLY A 607 16.57 -31.61 0.97
C GLY A 607 17.73 -31.47 0.00
N SER A 608 17.43 -31.13 -1.27
CA SER A 608 18.39 -31.10 -2.35
C SER A 608 19.50 -30.07 -2.10
N PRO A 609 20.78 -30.45 -2.30
CA PRO A 609 21.85 -29.46 -2.26
C PRO A 609 21.73 -28.47 -3.43
N PRO A 610 22.24 -27.24 -3.32
CA PRO A 610 22.00 -26.19 -4.33
C PRO A 610 22.35 -26.57 -5.75
N LYS A 611 23.39 -27.38 -5.95
CA LYS A 611 23.80 -27.88 -7.28
C LYS A 611 22.73 -28.72 -7.99
N SER A 612 21.82 -29.32 -7.23
CA SER A 612 20.76 -30.20 -7.74
C SER A 612 19.40 -29.53 -7.79
N ARG A 613 19.27 -28.30 -7.24
CA ARG A 613 18.01 -27.53 -7.27
C ARG A 613 17.82 -26.87 -8.61
N MET A 614 16.63 -27.06 -9.21
CA MET A 614 16.32 -26.54 -10.54
C MET A 614 16.26 -25.01 -10.52
N GLY A 615 16.86 -24.36 -11.50
CA GLY A 615 16.85 -22.90 -11.65
C GLY A 615 17.91 -22.16 -10.84
N LEU A 616 18.74 -22.86 -10.05
CA LEU A 616 19.87 -22.25 -9.35
C LEU A 616 21.13 -22.22 -10.24
N LEU A 617 21.69 -21.04 -10.40
CA LEU A 617 22.96 -20.82 -11.10
C LEU A 617 24.07 -20.49 -10.08
N SER A 618 25.23 -21.09 -10.25
CA SER A 618 26.40 -20.82 -9.42
C SER A 618 26.98 -19.43 -9.74
N ALA A 619 27.23 -18.65 -8.70
CA ALA A 619 27.86 -17.33 -8.77
C ALA A 619 28.97 -17.20 -7.72
N LYS A 620 29.78 -16.15 -7.81
CA LYS A 620 30.85 -15.83 -6.85
C LYS A 620 30.81 -14.35 -6.49
N THR A 621 31.04 -14.06 -5.22
CA THR A 621 31.29 -12.70 -4.74
C THR A 621 32.61 -12.15 -5.29
N PRO A 622 32.89 -10.83 -5.21
CA PRO A 622 34.16 -10.24 -5.65
C PRO A 622 35.40 -10.85 -4.97
N ASP A 623 35.27 -11.33 -3.73
CA ASP A 623 36.31 -12.04 -2.97
C ASP A 623 36.32 -13.56 -3.21
N GLY A 624 35.55 -14.06 -4.17
CA GLY A 624 35.59 -15.43 -4.67
C GLY A 624 34.73 -16.44 -3.89
N GLN A 625 33.91 -16.00 -2.90
CA GLN A 625 33.04 -16.91 -2.16
C GLN A 625 31.85 -17.37 -3.01
N PRO A 626 31.48 -18.66 -2.97
CA PRO A 626 30.40 -19.18 -3.79
C PRO A 626 29.02 -18.82 -3.21
N TYR A 627 28.09 -18.46 -4.08
CA TYR A 627 26.67 -18.32 -3.79
C TYR A 627 25.82 -18.72 -5.00
N TRP A 628 24.51 -18.65 -4.92
CA TRP A 628 23.58 -19.11 -5.94
C TRP A 628 22.65 -17.97 -6.36
N GLN A 629 22.13 -18.03 -7.58
CA GLN A 629 21.16 -17.06 -8.12
C GLN A 629 19.96 -17.82 -8.70
N ILE A 630 18.75 -17.35 -8.43
CA ILE A 630 17.52 -17.81 -9.09
C ILE A 630 17.24 -16.89 -10.30
N GLY A 631 16.87 -17.53 -11.42
CA GLY A 631 16.45 -16.85 -12.62
C GLY A 631 17.63 -16.28 -13.41
N ALA A 632 17.67 -16.62 -14.69
CA ALA A 632 18.54 -16.04 -15.69
C ALA A 632 17.69 -15.25 -16.70
#